data_ed5cfed8040dec1025999dca48b40db8
#
_entry.id   ed5cfed8040dec1025999dca48b40db8
#
_cell.length_a   1.000
_cell.length_b   1.000
_cell.length_c   1.000
_cell.angle_alpha   90.00
_cell.angle_beta   90.00
_cell.angle_gamma   90.00
#
_symmetry.space_group_name_H-M   'P 1'
#
loop_
_entity.id
_entity.type
_entity.pdbx_description
1 polymer ?
#
loop_
_entity_poly.entity_id
_entity_poly.type
_entity_poly.pdbx_seq_one_letter_code
_entity_poly.pdbx_strand_id
1 'polypeptide(L)'
;MTGIALVFYFNTSPGEPRERDYVYAGSFYAFSIWIGFGVLAVRDLVAWLTKRKNVTAAIAATAVCMVVPTILAAQNWDDHDRSHRYMARDIGWNYLMSTLPNSIILNYGDNDTFPLWNNQEVYGVRPDVRIMNTSYLGGEWYIDEMKTKANDAPGVPFSLPKSKYTFVNDWVPVYDRVNRSVDIKEVMDFIRTDHPDSKIKMADGSMVDYIPTKRIALPVNKENAIASGIVAEKDRDKMVDTVYINLRKNSIDKNQLMILDMLANFDWKRPIYMTQVYILQDFGLMDYLQFDGYAYRFVPILTPVQNPWEIGRVDADYAAPLLRDTFRYGNLSDPRVYADYFIQYNLSASHARDSFARVAKELLRQNRAQEAVELLDDFLTELRARGVPV
;
A
#
# COMPACT_ATOMS: atom_id res chain seq x y z
N MET A 1 2.66 -18.27 26.71
CA MET A 1 1.18 -18.16 26.72
C MET A 1 0.62 -18.97 25.58
N THR A 2 -0.45 -19.72 25.82
CA THR A 2 -1.14 -20.51 24.78
C THR A 2 -2.66 -20.43 25.00
N GLY A 3 -3.44 -20.77 23.95
CA GLY A 3 -4.88 -20.85 24.02
C GLY A 3 -5.58 -19.55 24.40
N ILE A 4 -6.56 -19.62 25.30
CA ILE A 4 -7.43 -18.51 25.72
C ILE A 4 -6.64 -17.29 26.21
N ALA A 5 -5.49 -17.47 26.85
CA ALA A 5 -4.65 -16.38 27.30
C ALA A 5 -4.15 -15.48 26.14
N LEU A 6 -3.94 -16.04 24.96
CA LEU A 6 -3.58 -15.25 23.77
C LEU A 6 -4.77 -14.43 23.25
N VAL A 7 -5.99 -14.97 23.33
CA VAL A 7 -7.20 -14.24 22.93
C VAL A 7 -7.35 -12.97 23.77
N PHE A 8 -7.20 -13.09 25.08
CA PHE A 8 -7.26 -11.93 25.97
C PHE A 8 -6.10 -10.95 25.79
N TYR A 9 -4.90 -11.47 25.51
CA TYR A 9 -3.72 -10.62 25.32
C TYR A 9 -3.79 -9.79 24.05
N PHE A 10 -4.20 -10.39 22.92
CA PHE A 10 -4.27 -9.68 21.65
C PHE A 10 -5.51 -8.81 21.53
N ASN A 11 -6.62 -9.22 22.16
CA ASN A 11 -7.89 -8.48 22.12
C ASN A 11 -8.19 -7.88 20.75
N THR A 12 -8.11 -8.71 19.69
CA THR A 12 -8.26 -8.26 18.30
C THR A 12 -9.60 -7.58 18.08
N SER A 13 -9.56 -6.44 17.39
CA SER A 13 -10.77 -5.68 17.05
C SER A 13 -11.61 -6.44 16.02
N PRO A 14 -12.95 -6.52 16.17
CA PRO A 14 -13.81 -7.13 15.17
C PRO A 14 -13.77 -6.45 13.79
N GLY A 15 -13.25 -5.22 13.72
CA GLY A 15 -13.14 -4.45 12.48
C GLY A 15 -11.79 -4.60 11.76
N GLU A 16 -10.93 -5.52 12.17
CA GLU A 16 -9.68 -5.76 11.45
C GLU A 16 -9.95 -6.37 10.05
N PRO A 17 -9.23 -5.90 9.03
CA PRO A 17 -9.48 -6.33 7.64
C PRO A 17 -9.05 -7.78 7.36
N ARG A 18 -8.32 -8.43 8.29
CA ARG A 18 -7.82 -9.79 8.17
C ARG A 18 -7.74 -10.48 9.51
N GLU A 19 -8.18 -11.72 9.55
CA GLU A 19 -7.95 -12.62 10.68
C GLU A 19 -6.44 -12.82 10.92
N ARG A 20 -6.03 -12.75 12.19
CA ARG A 20 -4.63 -12.94 12.61
C ARG A 20 -4.45 -14.29 13.30
N ASP A 21 -5.02 -15.33 12.76
CA ASP A 21 -4.97 -16.70 13.25
C ASP A 21 -3.54 -17.25 13.40
N TYR A 22 -2.59 -16.74 12.60
CA TYR A 22 -1.17 -17.10 12.72
C TYR A 22 -0.56 -16.80 14.10
N VAL A 23 -1.13 -15.89 14.89
CA VAL A 23 -0.65 -15.62 16.27
C VAL A 23 -0.90 -16.81 17.19
N TYR A 24 -1.84 -17.69 16.82
CA TYR A 24 -2.15 -18.92 17.55
C TYR A 24 -1.32 -20.13 17.10
N ALA A 25 -0.42 -19.99 16.12
CA ALA A 25 0.38 -21.09 15.56
C ALA A 25 1.12 -21.88 16.66
N GLY A 26 1.71 -21.18 17.65
CA GLY A 26 2.35 -21.82 18.79
C GLY A 26 1.37 -22.63 19.66
N SER A 27 0.12 -22.18 19.79
CA SER A 27 -0.93 -22.90 20.51
C SER A 27 -1.36 -24.16 19.76
N PHE A 28 -1.55 -24.08 18.46
CA PHE A 28 -1.88 -25.23 17.62
C PHE A 28 -0.74 -26.23 17.56
N TYR A 29 0.52 -25.76 17.51
CA TYR A 29 1.69 -26.63 17.58
C TYR A 29 1.73 -27.42 18.91
N ALA A 30 1.57 -26.73 20.05
CA ALA A 30 1.52 -27.40 21.34
C ALA A 30 0.35 -28.38 21.45
N PHE A 31 -0.82 -28.02 20.92
CA PHE A 31 -2.00 -28.89 20.92
C PHE A 31 -1.82 -30.12 20.02
N SER A 32 -1.14 -29.99 18.89
CA SER A 32 -0.85 -31.13 17.99
C SER A 32 0.02 -32.20 18.65
N ILE A 33 0.94 -31.79 19.57
CA ILE A 33 1.73 -32.72 20.37
C ILE A 33 0.82 -33.55 21.28
N TRP A 34 -0.18 -32.91 21.93
CA TRP A 34 -1.16 -33.62 22.77
C TRP A 34 -2.01 -34.59 21.95
N ILE A 35 -2.43 -34.18 20.74
CA ILE A 35 -3.13 -35.09 19.80
C ILE A 35 -2.23 -36.29 19.47
N GLY A 36 -0.94 -36.04 19.21
CA GLY A 36 0.05 -37.09 18.98
C GLY A 36 0.13 -38.10 20.13
N PHE A 37 0.09 -37.66 21.37
CA PHE A 37 -0.01 -38.55 22.51
C PHE A 37 -1.29 -39.40 22.56
N GLY A 38 -2.37 -38.91 21.97
CA GLY A 38 -3.61 -39.66 21.79
C GLY A 38 -3.43 -40.98 21.04
N VAL A 39 -2.47 -41.04 20.10
CA VAL A 39 -2.13 -42.29 19.40
C VAL A 39 -1.69 -43.40 20.34
N LEU A 40 -1.00 -43.04 21.43
CA LEU A 40 -0.60 -44.01 22.45
C LEU A 40 -1.81 -44.57 23.19
N ALA A 41 -2.81 -43.72 23.52
CA ALA A 41 -4.04 -44.16 24.14
C ALA A 41 -4.84 -45.09 23.19
N VAL A 42 -4.91 -44.76 21.92
CA VAL A 42 -5.54 -45.64 20.91
C VAL A 42 -4.79 -46.96 20.76
N ARG A 43 -3.46 -46.95 20.79
CA ARG A 43 -2.64 -48.17 20.77
C ARG A 43 -2.94 -49.03 21.97
N ASP A 44 -3.04 -48.47 23.18
CA ASP A 44 -3.32 -49.23 24.39
C ASP A 44 -4.76 -49.81 24.41
N LEU A 45 -5.72 -49.05 23.87
CA LEU A 45 -7.08 -49.53 23.65
C LEU A 45 -7.13 -50.69 22.65
N VAL A 46 -6.43 -50.59 21.51
CA VAL A 46 -6.33 -51.67 20.53
C VAL A 46 -5.65 -52.91 21.14
N ALA A 47 -4.57 -52.70 21.91
CA ALA A 47 -3.87 -53.78 22.58
C ALA A 47 -4.74 -54.48 23.61
N TRP A 48 -5.58 -53.76 24.32
CA TRP A 48 -6.56 -54.29 25.29
C TRP A 48 -7.66 -55.08 24.61
N LEU A 49 -8.23 -54.53 23.51
CA LEU A 49 -9.30 -55.22 22.74
C LEU A 49 -8.81 -56.49 22.06
N THR A 50 -7.60 -56.44 21.50
CA THR A 50 -7.05 -57.57 20.71
C THR A 50 -6.27 -58.57 21.60
N LYS A 51 -6.04 -58.23 22.86
CA LYS A 51 -5.13 -58.92 23.79
C LYS A 51 -3.71 -59.11 23.27
N ARG A 52 -3.26 -58.24 22.36
CA ARG A 52 -1.95 -58.26 21.73
C ARG A 52 -1.20 -56.93 22.02
N LYS A 53 -0.14 -57.01 22.83
CA LYS A 53 0.76 -55.88 23.10
C LYS A 53 2.02 -55.98 22.20
N ASN A 54 1.88 -55.77 20.91
CA ASN A 54 2.96 -55.92 19.96
C ASN A 54 2.92 -54.82 18.90
N VAL A 55 3.87 -54.85 17.95
CA VAL A 55 3.98 -53.94 16.85
C VAL A 55 2.69 -53.84 16.04
N THR A 56 1.93 -54.92 15.92
CA THR A 56 0.63 -54.97 15.20
C THR A 56 -0.37 -53.98 15.81
N ALA A 57 -0.44 -53.88 17.15
CA ALA A 57 -1.35 -52.90 17.78
C ALA A 57 -0.89 -51.46 17.53
N ALA A 58 0.40 -51.21 17.47
CA ALA A 58 0.94 -49.89 17.14
C ALA A 58 0.63 -49.53 15.67
N ILE A 59 0.84 -50.42 14.74
CA ILE A 59 0.53 -50.19 13.31
C ILE A 59 -0.96 -49.94 13.11
N ALA A 60 -1.83 -50.74 13.73
CA ALA A 60 -3.27 -50.57 13.65
C ALA A 60 -3.75 -49.24 14.24
N ALA A 61 -3.22 -48.84 15.38
CA ALA A 61 -3.51 -47.55 16.01
C ALA A 61 -3.06 -46.37 15.13
N THR A 62 -1.85 -46.44 14.57
CA THR A 62 -1.33 -45.44 13.67
C THR A 62 -2.21 -45.33 12.40
N ALA A 63 -2.59 -46.45 11.79
CA ALA A 63 -3.43 -46.44 10.61
C ALA A 63 -4.82 -45.79 10.87
N VAL A 64 -5.44 -46.08 12.02
CA VAL A 64 -6.70 -45.45 12.44
C VAL A 64 -6.51 -43.95 12.69
N CYS A 65 -5.46 -43.57 13.41
CA CYS A 65 -5.19 -42.17 13.73
C CYS A 65 -4.80 -41.33 12.48
N MET A 66 -4.21 -41.93 11.46
CA MET A 66 -3.88 -41.26 10.17
C MET A 66 -5.13 -40.79 9.41
N VAL A 67 -6.30 -41.26 9.73
CA VAL A 67 -7.56 -40.79 9.12
C VAL A 67 -7.76 -39.29 9.39
N VAL A 68 -7.41 -38.80 10.59
CA VAL A 68 -7.58 -37.38 10.95
C VAL A 68 -6.74 -36.45 10.07
N PRO A 69 -5.40 -36.59 9.97
CA PRO A 69 -4.61 -35.71 9.10
C PRO A 69 -4.96 -35.89 7.62
N THR A 70 -5.40 -37.09 7.20
CA THR A 70 -5.83 -37.31 5.82
C THR A 70 -7.11 -36.53 5.49
N ILE A 71 -8.10 -36.55 6.40
CA ILE A 71 -9.32 -35.76 6.23
C ILE A 71 -8.98 -34.26 6.20
N LEU A 72 -8.14 -33.78 7.13
CA LEU A 72 -7.71 -32.37 7.15
C LEU A 72 -7.01 -31.97 5.86
N ALA A 73 -6.11 -32.81 5.36
CA ALA A 73 -5.43 -32.54 4.09
C ALA A 73 -6.40 -32.50 2.91
N ALA A 74 -7.34 -33.45 2.86
CA ALA A 74 -8.30 -33.54 1.76
C ALA A 74 -9.31 -32.38 1.76
N GLN A 75 -9.74 -31.93 2.94
CA GLN A 75 -10.73 -30.86 3.08
C GLN A 75 -10.15 -29.45 2.90
N ASN A 76 -8.88 -29.26 3.27
CA ASN A 76 -8.25 -27.93 3.25
C ASN A 76 -7.22 -27.78 2.12
N TRP A 77 -7.15 -28.72 1.18
CA TRP A 77 -6.15 -28.68 0.12
C TRP A 77 -6.29 -27.45 -0.77
N ASP A 78 -7.50 -27.14 -1.19
CA ASP A 78 -7.80 -26.00 -2.06
C ASP A 78 -7.55 -24.65 -1.36
N ASP A 79 -7.82 -24.53 -0.07
CA ASP A 79 -7.52 -23.33 0.71
C ASP A 79 -6.00 -23.06 0.84
N HIS A 80 -5.18 -24.11 0.80
CA HIS A 80 -3.73 -24.03 0.96
C HIS A 80 -2.97 -24.13 -0.36
N ASP A 81 -3.62 -24.56 -1.43
CA ASP A 81 -3.00 -24.60 -2.76
C ASP A 81 -2.80 -23.19 -3.30
N ARG A 82 -1.54 -22.80 -3.40
CA ARG A 82 -1.11 -21.51 -3.96
C ARG A 82 -0.62 -21.63 -5.41
N SER A 83 -0.82 -22.79 -6.04
CA SER A 83 -0.44 -23.05 -7.42
C SER A 83 -1.17 -22.08 -8.36
N HIS A 84 -0.44 -21.55 -9.31
CA HIS A 84 -0.97 -20.65 -10.34
C HIS A 84 -1.57 -19.32 -9.84
N ARG A 85 -1.41 -18.97 -8.57
CA ARG A 85 -1.91 -17.74 -7.96
C ARG A 85 -0.86 -16.64 -8.02
N TYR A 86 -1.10 -15.63 -8.84
CA TYR A 86 -0.13 -14.55 -9.08
C TYR A 86 -0.62 -13.17 -8.64
N MET A 87 -1.76 -13.08 -7.92
CA MET A 87 -2.37 -11.79 -7.57
C MET A 87 -1.42 -10.84 -6.84
N ALA A 88 -0.66 -11.31 -5.85
CA ALA A 88 0.28 -10.47 -5.11
C ALA A 88 1.39 -9.89 -6.02
N ARG A 89 1.94 -10.72 -6.93
CA ARG A 89 2.91 -10.26 -7.94
C ARG A 89 2.27 -9.23 -8.88
N ASP A 90 1.08 -9.52 -9.37
CA ASP A 90 0.44 -8.75 -10.41
C ASP A 90 -0.09 -7.39 -9.90
N ILE A 91 -0.48 -7.30 -8.62
CA ILE A 91 -0.77 -6.01 -7.96
C ILE A 91 0.47 -5.11 -7.98
N GLY A 92 1.63 -5.63 -7.56
CA GLY A 92 2.88 -4.87 -7.62
C GLY A 92 3.28 -4.48 -9.03
N TRP A 93 3.07 -5.38 -10.01
CA TRP A 93 3.24 -5.09 -11.44
C TRP A 93 2.34 -3.92 -11.87
N ASN A 94 1.04 -3.98 -11.55
CA ASN A 94 0.07 -2.97 -11.98
C ASN A 94 0.39 -1.59 -11.37
N TYR A 95 0.78 -1.54 -10.10
CA TYR A 95 1.24 -0.30 -9.48
C TYR A 95 2.44 0.30 -10.21
N LEU A 96 3.48 -0.50 -10.50
CA LEU A 96 4.68 -0.02 -11.19
C LEU A 96 4.36 0.42 -12.62
N MET A 97 3.54 -0.34 -13.32
CA MET A 97 3.15 -0.03 -14.71
C MET A 97 2.18 1.16 -14.81
N SER A 98 1.50 1.53 -13.73
CA SER A 98 0.71 2.78 -13.68
C SER A 98 1.58 4.02 -13.71
N THR A 99 2.86 3.91 -13.36
CA THR A 99 3.72 5.07 -13.14
C THR A 99 4.46 5.51 -14.40
N LEU A 100 4.64 6.82 -14.54
CA LEU A 100 5.51 7.42 -15.54
C LEU A 100 6.99 7.08 -15.28
N PRO A 101 7.88 7.24 -16.26
CA PRO A 101 9.33 7.03 -16.06
C PRO A 101 9.91 7.87 -14.93
N ASN A 102 10.92 7.32 -14.23
CA ASN A 102 11.63 7.98 -13.13
C ASN A 102 10.76 8.43 -11.94
N SER A 103 9.58 7.87 -11.77
CA SER A 103 8.64 8.26 -10.71
C SER A 103 9.15 7.92 -9.32
N ILE A 104 8.58 8.61 -8.32
CA ILE A 104 8.59 8.19 -6.92
C ILE A 104 7.19 7.66 -6.61
N ILE A 105 7.09 6.42 -6.13
CA ILE A 105 5.80 5.85 -5.68
C ILE A 105 5.78 5.74 -4.16
N LEU A 106 4.86 6.48 -3.55
CA LEU A 106 4.59 6.45 -2.12
C LEU A 106 3.64 5.31 -1.81
N ASN A 107 4.03 4.47 -0.88
CA ASN A 107 3.20 3.38 -0.40
C ASN A 107 3.18 3.32 1.13
N TYR A 108 2.31 2.49 1.70
CA TYR A 108 2.15 2.40 3.14
C TYR A 108 1.78 0.98 3.57
N GLY A 109 2.60 0.40 4.44
CA GLY A 109 2.38 -0.96 4.95
C GLY A 109 2.89 -2.06 4.04
N ASP A 110 2.74 -3.30 4.49
CA ASP A 110 3.39 -4.47 3.90
C ASP A 110 2.71 -4.94 2.60
N ASN A 111 1.39 -4.79 2.53
CA ASN A 111 0.58 -5.39 1.46
C ASN A 111 0.86 -4.82 0.06
N ASP A 112 1.28 -3.57 -0.02
CA ASP A 112 1.72 -2.93 -1.27
C ASP A 112 3.25 -2.86 -1.38
N THR A 113 3.99 -2.73 -0.27
CA THR A 113 5.45 -2.65 -0.28
C THR A 113 6.10 -3.93 -0.79
N PHE A 114 5.76 -5.09 -0.24
CA PHE A 114 6.41 -6.35 -0.63
C PHE A 114 6.11 -6.77 -2.08
N PRO A 115 4.90 -6.64 -2.60
CA PRO A 115 4.65 -6.84 -4.03
C PRO A 115 5.45 -5.91 -4.94
N LEU A 116 5.62 -4.63 -4.56
CA LEU A 116 6.42 -3.67 -5.31
C LEU A 116 7.91 -4.08 -5.31
N TRP A 117 8.49 -4.35 -4.15
CA TRP A 117 9.88 -4.80 -4.04
C TRP A 117 10.11 -6.13 -4.75
N ASN A 118 9.21 -7.11 -4.62
CA ASN A 118 9.33 -8.38 -5.33
C ASN A 118 9.40 -8.18 -6.85
N ASN A 119 8.57 -7.29 -7.40
CA ASN A 119 8.62 -7.00 -8.83
C ASN A 119 9.92 -6.32 -9.24
N GLN A 120 10.45 -5.39 -8.47
CA GLN A 120 11.70 -4.72 -8.80
C GLN A 120 12.93 -5.62 -8.62
N GLU A 121 13.07 -6.26 -7.45
CA GLU A 121 14.29 -6.95 -7.08
C GLU A 121 14.38 -8.37 -7.66
N VAL A 122 13.24 -9.04 -7.86
CA VAL A 122 13.23 -10.42 -8.39
C VAL A 122 12.97 -10.44 -9.90
N TYR A 123 12.06 -9.61 -10.38
CA TYR A 123 11.66 -9.62 -11.79
C TYR A 123 12.24 -8.49 -12.62
N GLY A 124 12.99 -7.54 -12.01
CA GLY A 124 13.59 -6.41 -12.70
C GLY A 124 12.59 -5.43 -13.32
N VAL A 125 11.38 -5.36 -12.78
CA VAL A 125 10.29 -4.51 -13.30
C VAL A 125 10.46 -3.07 -12.85
N ARG A 126 10.57 -2.14 -13.79
CA ARG A 126 10.64 -0.70 -13.55
C ARG A 126 11.71 -0.30 -12.51
N PRO A 127 12.98 -0.64 -12.73
CA PRO A 127 14.09 -0.28 -11.84
C PRO A 127 14.32 1.24 -11.77
N ASP A 128 13.70 1.99 -12.68
CA ASP A 128 13.71 3.46 -12.74
C ASP A 128 12.78 4.12 -11.72
N VAL A 129 11.83 3.38 -11.12
CA VAL A 129 10.86 3.90 -10.17
C VAL A 129 11.38 3.77 -8.74
N ARG A 130 11.38 4.88 -7.96
CA ARG A 130 11.77 4.85 -6.56
C ARG A 130 10.59 4.48 -5.68
N ILE A 131 10.59 3.31 -5.09
CA ILE A 131 9.58 2.88 -4.11
C ILE A 131 9.93 3.49 -2.76
N MET A 132 8.99 4.20 -2.14
CA MET A 132 9.16 4.82 -0.84
C MET A 132 8.01 4.47 0.10
N ASN A 133 8.29 3.61 1.08
CA ASN A 133 7.31 3.31 2.13
C ASN A 133 7.27 4.45 3.14
N THR A 134 6.15 5.16 3.18
CA THR A 134 5.99 6.34 4.03
C THR A 134 5.97 6.00 5.53
N SER A 135 5.58 4.78 5.93
CA SER A 135 5.62 4.37 7.33
C SER A 135 7.06 4.19 7.85
N TYR A 136 8.02 3.86 6.98
CA TYR A 136 9.42 3.70 7.37
C TYR A 136 10.20 5.03 7.46
N LEU A 137 9.64 6.13 6.96
CA LEU A 137 10.25 7.47 7.09
C LEU A 137 10.34 7.97 8.53
N GLY A 138 9.74 7.28 9.51
CA GLY A 138 10.02 7.49 10.93
C GLY A 138 11.43 7.07 11.36
N GLY A 139 12.07 6.16 10.60
CA GLY A 139 13.41 5.64 10.85
C GLY A 139 14.50 6.40 10.10
N GLU A 140 15.54 6.88 10.81
CA GLU A 140 16.67 7.61 10.20
C GLU A 140 17.39 6.79 9.13
N TRP A 141 17.57 5.49 9.36
CA TRP A 141 18.22 4.58 8.43
C TRP A 141 17.53 4.55 7.07
N TYR A 142 16.18 4.57 7.07
CA TYR A 142 15.41 4.55 5.85
C TYR A 142 15.46 5.90 5.10
N ILE A 143 15.47 7.01 5.83
CA ILE A 143 15.67 8.34 5.24
C ILE A 143 17.04 8.42 4.55
N ASP A 144 18.10 7.93 5.22
CA ASP A 144 19.45 7.88 4.65
C ASP A 144 19.49 7.00 3.38
N GLU A 145 18.83 5.85 3.39
CA GLU A 145 18.68 4.97 2.23
C GLU A 145 17.93 5.66 1.09
N MET A 146 16.83 6.36 1.38
CA MET A 146 16.05 7.06 0.36
C MET A 146 16.82 8.19 -0.33
N LYS A 147 17.81 8.78 0.31
CA LYS A 147 18.70 9.81 -0.30
C LYS A 147 19.64 9.24 -1.36
N THR A 148 19.88 7.94 -1.35
CA THR A 148 20.81 7.29 -2.27
C THR A 148 20.10 6.75 -3.51
N LYS A 149 20.85 6.58 -4.59
CA LYS A 149 20.37 5.88 -5.79
C LYS A 149 20.11 4.41 -5.46
N ALA A 150 19.00 3.85 -5.94
CA ALA A 150 18.72 2.40 -5.91
C ALA A 150 18.31 1.93 -7.29
N ASN A 151 18.92 0.86 -7.77
CA ASN A 151 18.76 0.38 -9.14
C ASN A 151 19.05 1.53 -10.15
N ASP A 152 18.12 1.85 -11.03
CA ASP A 152 18.23 2.99 -11.95
C ASP A 152 17.57 4.26 -11.41
N ALA A 153 16.83 4.16 -10.29
CA ALA A 153 16.11 5.28 -9.71
C ALA A 153 17.03 6.21 -8.90
N PRO A 154 17.05 7.52 -9.19
CA PRO A 154 17.74 8.49 -8.34
C PRO A 154 17.17 8.53 -6.92
N GLY A 155 17.99 9.00 -5.97
CA GLY A 155 17.52 9.25 -4.60
C GLY A 155 16.33 10.20 -4.56
N VAL A 156 15.56 10.14 -3.48
CA VAL A 156 14.49 11.09 -3.18
C VAL A 156 15.11 12.44 -2.84
N PRO A 157 14.59 13.57 -3.34
CA PRO A 157 15.21 14.89 -3.18
C PRO A 157 15.00 15.47 -1.77
N PHE A 158 15.46 14.76 -0.75
CA PHE A 158 15.46 15.25 0.62
C PHE A 158 16.61 16.23 0.85
N SER A 159 16.32 17.38 1.45
CA SER A 159 17.29 18.45 1.74
C SER A 159 17.61 18.60 3.21
N LEU A 160 16.80 18.08 4.11
CA LEU A 160 17.04 18.19 5.55
C LEU A 160 18.34 17.47 5.94
N PRO A 161 19.20 18.13 6.76
CA PRO A 161 20.41 17.50 7.28
C PRO A 161 20.07 16.43 8.32
N LYS A 162 20.99 15.48 8.51
CA LYS A 162 20.80 14.35 9.42
C LYS A 162 20.41 14.77 10.84
N SER A 163 20.95 15.90 11.32
CA SER A 163 20.60 16.47 12.62
C SER A 163 19.11 16.82 12.81
N LYS A 164 18.34 16.88 11.72
CA LYS A 164 16.91 17.22 11.76
C LYS A 164 15.97 16.01 11.75
N TYR A 165 16.50 14.79 11.59
CA TYR A 165 15.68 13.57 11.64
C TYR A 165 16.28 12.43 12.47
N THR A 166 17.51 12.61 13.02
CA THR A 166 18.12 11.64 13.95
C THR A 166 17.74 11.97 15.38
N PHE A 167 16.95 11.12 16.03
CA PHE A 167 16.45 11.26 17.40
C PHE A 167 15.72 12.57 17.71
N VAL A 168 15.38 13.34 16.69
CA VAL A 168 14.65 14.61 16.80
C VAL A 168 13.52 14.65 15.80
N ASN A 169 12.57 15.56 16.03
CA ASN A 169 11.45 15.79 15.11
C ASN A 169 10.60 14.55 14.81
N ASP A 170 10.53 13.57 15.74
CA ASP A 170 9.56 12.47 15.64
C ASP A 170 8.14 13.02 15.62
N TRP A 171 7.95 14.17 16.22
CA TRP A 171 6.74 14.95 16.24
C TRP A 171 7.08 16.46 16.16
N VAL A 172 6.49 17.16 15.19
CA VAL A 172 6.73 18.57 14.93
C VAL A 172 5.45 19.38 15.11
N PRO A 173 5.39 20.29 16.09
CA PRO A 173 4.22 21.14 16.30
C PRO A 173 3.98 22.07 15.11
N VAL A 174 2.71 22.39 14.87
CA VAL A 174 2.27 23.38 13.88
C VAL A 174 1.62 24.54 14.61
N TYR A 175 2.29 25.69 14.60
CA TYR A 175 1.79 26.94 15.18
C TYR A 175 1.47 27.94 14.07
N ASP A 176 0.19 28.24 13.89
CA ASP A 176 -0.25 29.18 12.85
C ASP A 176 0.00 30.64 13.32
N ARG A 177 1.29 31.04 13.34
CA ARG A 177 1.73 32.40 13.73
C ARG A 177 1.63 33.37 12.58
N VAL A 178 1.61 32.89 11.35
CA VAL A 178 1.63 33.70 10.14
C VAL A 178 0.28 33.57 9.43
N ASN A 179 -0.53 34.61 9.46
CA ASN A 179 -1.86 34.62 8.84
C ASN A 179 -1.81 34.81 7.30
N ARG A 180 -0.91 34.08 6.63
CA ARG A 180 -0.77 34.03 5.17
C ARG A 180 -0.25 32.66 4.75
N SER A 181 -0.42 32.33 3.48
CA SER A 181 0.30 31.18 2.91
C SER A 181 1.78 31.51 2.79
N VAL A 182 2.63 30.57 3.18
CA VAL A 182 4.09 30.67 3.11
C VAL A 182 4.61 29.68 2.08
N ASP A 183 5.60 30.08 1.30
CA ASP A 183 6.24 29.19 0.33
C ASP A 183 6.84 27.97 1.03
N ILE A 184 6.67 26.79 0.45
CA ILE A 184 7.11 25.53 1.05
C ILE A 184 8.63 25.52 1.29
N LYS A 185 9.42 26.17 0.41
CA LYS A 185 10.86 26.29 0.58
C LYS A 185 11.22 27.15 1.78
N GLU A 186 10.50 28.28 1.97
CA GLU A 186 10.68 29.12 3.16
C GLU A 186 10.39 28.35 4.46
N VAL A 187 9.33 27.54 4.47
CA VAL A 187 8.97 26.70 5.62
C VAL A 187 10.05 25.66 5.90
N MET A 188 10.56 25.00 4.87
CA MET A 188 11.61 23.99 5.04
C MET A 188 12.96 24.62 5.40
N ASP A 189 13.30 25.77 4.85
CA ASP A 189 14.51 26.52 5.19
C ASP A 189 14.49 26.99 6.65
N PHE A 190 13.34 27.44 7.15
CA PHE A 190 13.15 27.83 8.55
C PHE A 190 13.51 26.68 9.52
N ILE A 191 13.15 25.46 9.20
CA ILE A 191 13.53 24.28 9.99
C ILE A 191 14.99 23.90 9.74
N ARG A 192 15.43 23.87 8.48
CA ARG A 192 16.74 23.38 8.04
C ARG A 192 17.89 24.21 8.60
N THR A 193 17.79 25.54 8.54
CA THR A 193 18.84 26.48 8.90
C THR A 193 19.02 26.66 10.41
N ASP A 194 18.17 26.05 11.22
CA ASP A 194 18.23 26.09 12.67
C ASP A 194 18.14 27.53 13.23
N HIS A 195 17.32 28.37 12.59
CA HIS A 195 17.09 29.73 13.00
C HIS A 195 16.64 29.78 14.47
N PRO A 196 17.12 30.75 15.30
CA PRO A 196 16.71 30.84 16.70
C PRO A 196 15.19 30.86 16.90
N ASP A 197 14.46 31.50 15.98
CA ASP A 197 13.00 31.56 16.02
C ASP A 197 12.31 30.28 15.54
N SER A 198 13.05 29.31 14.97
CA SER A 198 12.49 28.04 14.50
C SER A 198 12.21 27.05 15.61
N LYS A 199 12.57 27.38 16.84
CA LYS A 199 12.39 26.51 18.00
C LYS A 199 11.42 27.09 19.01
N ILE A 200 10.66 26.21 19.64
CA ILE A 200 9.81 26.54 20.78
C ILE A 200 10.19 25.69 21.99
N LYS A 201 10.02 26.28 23.16
CA LYS A 201 10.25 25.58 24.42
C LYS A 201 8.99 24.81 24.81
N MET A 202 9.14 23.52 24.98
CA MET A 202 8.07 22.63 25.46
C MET A 202 7.94 22.69 26.99
N ALA A 203 6.86 22.12 27.52
CA ALA A 203 6.58 22.09 28.97
C ALA A 203 7.65 21.35 29.79
N ASP A 204 8.33 20.37 29.19
CA ASP A 204 9.45 19.63 29.78
C ASP A 204 10.79 20.37 29.69
N GLY A 205 10.81 21.57 29.08
CA GLY A 205 11.99 22.39 28.88
C GLY A 205 12.76 22.11 27.61
N SER A 206 12.43 21.10 26.83
CA SER A 206 13.06 20.79 25.54
C SER A 206 12.76 21.87 24.50
N MET A 207 13.71 22.04 23.56
CA MET A 207 13.56 22.95 22.42
C MET A 207 13.30 22.10 21.17
N VAL A 208 12.14 22.28 20.55
CA VAL A 208 11.74 21.53 19.35
C VAL A 208 11.51 22.47 18.16
N ASP A 209 11.82 21.97 16.96
CA ASP A 209 11.45 22.69 15.73
C ASP A 209 9.93 22.75 15.59
N TYR A 210 9.41 23.73 14.87
CA TYR A 210 7.97 23.85 14.60
C TYR A 210 7.71 24.42 13.21
N ILE A 211 6.50 24.16 12.68
CA ILE A 211 6.02 24.75 11.44
C ILE A 211 5.23 26.03 11.77
N PRO A 212 5.59 27.20 11.17
CA PRO A 212 5.02 28.49 11.57
C PRO A 212 3.64 28.79 10.95
N THR A 213 3.11 27.94 10.08
CA THR A 213 1.84 28.13 9.38
C THR A 213 1.13 26.83 9.09
N LYS A 214 -0.18 26.86 9.03
CA LYS A 214 -0.99 25.74 8.52
C LYS A 214 -1.21 25.79 7.01
N ARG A 215 -0.92 26.92 6.36
CA ARG A 215 -1.15 27.14 4.92
C ARG A 215 0.18 27.30 4.20
N ILE A 216 0.55 26.28 3.45
CA ILE A 216 1.82 26.24 2.72
C ILE A 216 1.51 26.32 1.23
N ALA A 217 2.22 27.17 0.52
CA ALA A 217 2.12 27.34 -0.92
C ALA A 217 3.23 26.53 -1.61
N LEU A 218 2.84 25.65 -2.51
CA LEU A 218 3.74 24.90 -3.39
C LEU A 218 3.61 25.48 -4.81
N PRO A 219 4.55 26.32 -5.27
CA PRO A 219 4.53 26.86 -6.62
C PRO A 219 4.59 25.76 -7.69
N VAL A 220 3.88 25.98 -8.80
CA VAL A 220 3.87 25.03 -9.91
C VAL A 220 4.80 25.50 -11.03
N ASN A 221 5.81 24.68 -11.33
CA ASN A 221 6.60 24.83 -12.52
C ASN A 221 5.92 24.11 -13.68
N LYS A 222 5.09 24.83 -14.43
CA LYS A 222 4.26 24.27 -15.51
C LYS A 222 5.09 23.62 -16.62
N GLU A 223 6.24 24.21 -16.96
CA GLU A 223 7.14 23.67 -17.98
C GLU A 223 7.72 22.31 -17.55
N ASN A 224 8.19 22.22 -16.30
CA ASN A 224 8.68 20.96 -15.78
C ASN A 224 7.57 19.92 -15.67
N ALA A 225 6.35 20.31 -15.25
CA ALA A 225 5.21 19.39 -15.12
C ALA A 225 4.80 18.78 -16.48
N ILE A 226 4.90 19.53 -17.56
CA ILE A 226 4.69 19.03 -18.94
C ILE A 226 5.87 18.17 -19.38
N ALA A 227 7.11 18.68 -19.24
CA ALA A 227 8.30 17.98 -19.70
C ALA A 227 8.51 16.62 -19.03
N SER A 228 8.10 16.48 -17.77
CA SER A 228 8.14 15.22 -17.02
C SER A 228 6.92 14.31 -17.29
N GLY A 229 5.92 14.77 -18.04
CA GLY A 229 4.67 14.04 -18.28
C GLY A 229 3.70 14.02 -17.10
N ILE A 230 3.98 14.75 -16.01
CA ILE A 230 3.05 14.87 -14.88
C ILE A 230 1.69 15.37 -15.35
N VAL A 231 1.67 16.29 -16.30
CA VAL A 231 0.46 16.76 -16.99
C VAL A 231 0.64 16.58 -18.48
N ALA A 232 -0.35 16.03 -19.15
CA ALA A 232 -0.38 15.94 -20.61
C ALA A 232 -0.52 17.34 -21.24
N GLU A 233 0.09 17.58 -22.40
CA GLU A 233 0.03 18.89 -23.08
C GLU A 233 -1.43 19.37 -23.30
N LYS A 234 -2.34 18.45 -23.59
CA LYS A 234 -3.79 18.75 -23.75
C LYS A 234 -4.45 19.38 -22.51
N ASP A 235 -3.83 19.23 -21.34
CA ASP A 235 -4.35 19.71 -20.04
C ASP A 235 -3.54 20.89 -19.49
N ARG A 236 -2.62 21.48 -20.26
CA ARG A 236 -1.77 22.61 -19.85
C ARG A 236 -2.57 23.76 -19.22
N ASP A 237 -3.67 24.14 -19.84
CA ASP A 237 -4.50 25.26 -19.40
C ASP A 237 -5.30 24.98 -18.12
N LYS A 238 -5.37 23.72 -17.71
CA LYS A 238 -6.06 23.31 -16.47
C LYS A 238 -5.16 23.42 -15.23
N MET A 239 -3.83 23.62 -15.44
CA MET A 239 -2.90 23.71 -14.33
C MET A 239 -3.09 25.00 -13.52
N VAL A 240 -3.09 24.85 -12.20
CA VAL A 240 -3.01 25.99 -11.27
C VAL A 240 -1.56 26.54 -11.22
N ASP A 241 -1.40 27.79 -10.77
CA ASP A 241 -0.07 28.38 -10.56
C ASP A 241 0.54 27.97 -9.22
N THR A 242 -0.31 27.59 -8.27
CA THR A 242 0.09 27.20 -6.90
C THR A 242 -0.84 26.12 -6.36
N VAL A 243 -0.26 25.07 -5.83
CA VAL A 243 -0.96 24.05 -5.04
C VAL A 243 -0.87 24.47 -3.56
N TYR A 244 -2.02 24.47 -2.87
CA TYR A 244 -2.07 24.83 -1.45
C TYR A 244 -2.13 23.60 -0.56
N ILE A 245 -1.14 23.45 0.31
CA ILE A 245 -1.11 22.47 1.37
C ILE A 245 -1.76 23.06 2.60
N ASN A 246 -2.75 22.37 3.15
CA ASN A 246 -3.47 22.79 4.34
C ASN A 246 -3.30 21.74 5.44
N LEU A 247 -2.43 22.02 6.40
CA LEU A 247 -2.19 21.14 7.54
C LEU A 247 -3.40 21.15 8.47
N ARG A 248 -4.10 20.04 8.54
CA ARG A 248 -5.34 19.93 9.34
C ARG A 248 -5.08 19.77 10.84
N LYS A 249 -3.97 19.16 11.19
CA LYS A 249 -3.56 18.87 12.57
C LYS A 249 -2.70 19.98 13.15
N ASN A 250 -2.56 20.01 14.48
CA ASN A 250 -1.66 20.93 15.20
C ASN A 250 -0.24 20.35 15.34
N SER A 251 0.02 19.23 14.70
CA SER A 251 1.33 18.60 14.64
C SER A 251 1.40 17.70 13.41
N ILE A 252 2.61 17.43 12.97
CA ILE A 252 2.95 16.44 11.97
C ILE A 252 4.00 15.48 12.51
N ASP A 253 4.01 14.26 12.00
CA ASP A 253 5.03 13.26 12.29
C ASP A 253 6.26 13.44 11.41
N LYS A 254 7.40 12.82 11.78
CA LYS A 254 8.63 12.82 10.98
C LYS A 254 8.39 12.39 9.52
N ASN A 255 7.59 11.36 9.30
CA ASN A 255 7.20 10.88 7.97
C ASN A 255 6.60 12.01 7.13
N GLN A 256 5.67 12.77 7.73
CA GLN A 256 5.00 13.89 7.08
C GLN A 256 5.96 15.07 6.85
N LEU A 257 6.88 15.32 7.79
CA LEU A 257 7.95 16.31 7.61
C LEU A 257 8.83 15.97 6.40
N MET A 258 9.23 14.70 6.25
CA MET A 258 10.04 14.26 5.12
C MET A 258 9.26 14.34 3.79
N ILE A 259 7.96 14.08 3.78
CA ILE A 259 7.13 14.30 2.60
C ILE A 259 7.10 15.79 2.21
N LEU A 260 6.97 16.71 3.18
CA LEU A 260 7.05 18.14 2.90
C LEU A 260 8.42 18.53 2.33
N ASP A 261 9.51 18.00 2.88
CA ASP A 261 10.86 18.25 2.38
C ASP A 261 11.04 17.75 0.94
N MET A 262 10.52 16.57 0.61
CA MET A 262 10.49 16.06 -0.76
C MET A 262 9.70 17.00 -1.68
N LEU A 263 8.50 17.43 -1.28
CA LEU A 263 7.65 18.33 -2.08
C LEU A 263 8.30 19.71 -2.28
N ALA A 264 9.10 20.19 -1.32
CA ALA A 264 9.85 21.45 -1.45
C ALA A 264 10.93 21.38 -2.54
N ASN A 265 11.43 20.20 -2.84
CA ASN A 265 12.61 20.02 -3.70
C ASN A 265 12.36 19.29 -5.02
N PHE A 266 11.16 18.76 -5.28
CA PHE A 266 10.91 17.96 -6.51
C PHE A 266 10.73 18.80 -7.77
N ASP A 267 10.38 20.09 -7.64
CA ASP A 267 10.29 21.10 -8.71
C ASP A 267 9.51 20.62 -9.96
N TRP A 268 8.54 19.74 -9.77
CA TRP A 268 7.71 19.10 -10.81
C TRP A 268 8.51 18.35 -11.89
N LYS A 269 9.76 18.01 -11.64
CA LYS A 269 10.66 17.30 -12.57
C LYS A 269 10.50 15.79 -12.54
N ARG A 270 9.95 15.26 -11.46
CA ARG A 270 9.86 13.84 -11.23
C ARG A 270 8.45 13.50 -10.74
N PRO A 271 7.70 12.63 -11.47
CA PRO A 271 6.33 12.30 -11.08
C PRO A 271 6.28 11.65 -9.69
N ILE A 272 5.29 12.05 -8.90
CA ILE A 272 5.00 11.46 -7.60
C ILE A 272 3.68 10.71 -7.69
N TYR A 273 3.71 9.45 -7.31
CA TYR A 273 2.56 8.58 -7.25
C TYR A 273 2.32 8.09 -5.83
N MET A 274 1.14 7.59 -5.56
CA MET A 274 0.81 6.91 -4.30
C MET A 274 -0.12 5.74 -4.54
N THR A 275 0.06 4.69 -3.74
CA THR A 275 -0.82 3.53 -3.74
C THR A 275 -2.12 3.80 -2.99
N GLN A 276 -2.07 4.71 -2.00
CA GLN A 276 -3.19 5.02 -1.11
C GLN A 276 -3.36 6.54 -0.96
N VAL A 277 -4.59 7.04 -1.18
CA VAL A 277 -4.90 8.48 -1.15
C VAL A 277 -4.72 9.12 0.23
N TYR A 278 -4.88 8.36 1.31
CA TYR A 278 -4.77 8.90 2.67
C TYR A 278 -3.35 9.39 3.02
N ILE A 279 -2.32 8.98 2.28
CA ILE A 279 -0.94 9.46 2.45
C ILE A 279 -0.88 11.00 2.37
N LEU A 280 -1.68 11.60 1.49
CA LEU A 280 -1.75 13.06 1.31
C LEU A 280 -2.98 13.71 1.96
N GLN A 281 -3.81 12.96 2.65
CA GLN A 281 -5.06 13.46 3.24
C GLN A 281 -4.81 14.56 4.30
N ASP A 282 -3.83 14.37 5.16
CA ASP A 282 -3.48 15.32 6.22
C ASP A 282 -2.90 16.64 5.69
N PHE A 283 -2.44 16.62 4.44
CA PHE A 283 -1.96 17.81 3.73
C PHE A 283 -3.05 18.55 2.95
N GLY A 284 -4.26 18.00 2.88
CA GLY A 284 -5.36 18.57 2.09
C GLY A 284 -5.13 18.51 0.57
N LEU A 285 -4.33 17.53 0.09
CA LEU A 285 -3.92 17.42 -1.31
C LEU A 285 -4.76 16.44 -2.15
N MET A 286 -5.84 15.91 -1.61
CA MET A 286 -6.68 14.92 -2.31
C MET A 286 -7.35 15.48 -3.57
N ASP A 287 -7.56 16.81 -3.63
CA ASP A 287 -8.13 17.48 -4.80
C ASP A 287 -7.13 17.62 -5.97
N TYR A 288 -5.86 17.25 -5.77
CA TYR A 288 -4.79 17.35 -6.77
C TYR A 288 -4.29 15.97 -7.22
N LEU A 289 -5.19 15.00 -7.29
CA LEU A 289 -4.86 13.63 -7.68
C LEU A 289 -5.45 13.28 -9.05
N GLN A 290 -4.71 12.47 -9.81
CA GLN A 290 -5.18 11.78 -11.00
C GLN A 290 -5.06 10.27 -10.79
N PHE A 291 -6.12 9.54 -11.08
CA PHE A 291 -6.15 8.09 -10.98
C PHE A 291 -5.70 7.47 -12.31
N ASP A 292 -4.59 6.76 -12.30
CA ASP A 292 -3.96 6.14 -13.46
C ASP A 292 -4.14 4.61 -13.47
N GLY A 293 -5.31 4.15 -13.06
CA GLY A 293 -5.72 2.75 -13.07
C GLY A 293 -5.45 2.00 -11.76
N TYR A 294 -4.24 1.98 -11.23
CA TYR A 294 -3.92 1.38 -9.92
C TYR A 294 -3.29 2.37 -8.95
N ALA A 295 -2.50 3.31 -9.43
CA ALA A 295 -1.86 4.34 -8.62
C ALA A 295 -2.48 5.71 -8.85
N TYR A 296 -2.32 6.59 -7.87
CA TYR A 296 -2.74 7.98 -7.94
C TYR A 296 -1.52 8.87 -8.20
N ARG A 297 -1.57 9.66 -9.25
CA ARG A 297 -0.54 10.64 -9.60
C ARG A 297 -0.86 11.98 -8.96
N PHE A 298 0.13 12.62 -8.34
CA PHE A 298 0.02 13.99 -7.88
C PHE A 298 0.17 14.94 -9.07
N VAL A 299 -0.88 15.74 -9.33
CA VAL A 299 -0.95 16.66 -10.48
C VAL A 299 -1.37 18.06 -10.05
N PRO A 300 -0.85 19.14 -10.66
CA PRO A 300 -1.23 20.50 -10.33
C PRO A 300 -2.54 20.93 -11.02
N ILE A 301 -3.54 20.05 -11.00
CA ILE A 301 -4.87 20.30 -11.56
C ILE A 301 -5.88 20.13 -10.44
N LEU A 302 -6.57 21.21 -10.10
CA LEU A 302 -7.57 21.19 -9.04
C LEU A 302 -8.83 20.44 -9.52
N THR A 303 -9.12 19.36 -8.87
CA THR A 303 -10.32 18.53 -9.08
C THR A 303 -10.98 18.25 -7.74
N PRO A 304 -11.91 19.09 -7.28
CA PRO A 304 -12.54 18.94 -5.97
C PRO A 304 -13.19 17.57 -5.80
N VAL A 305 -12.89 16.92 -4.70
CA VAL A 305 -13.46 15.61 -4.35
C VAL A 305 -14.96 15.79 -4.06
N GLN A 306 -15.80 15.27 -4.93
CA GLN A 306 -17.26 15.25 -4.76
C GLN A 306 -17.76 13.97 -4.08
N ASN A 307 -17.09 12.88 -4.33
CA ASN A 307 -17.41 11.56 -3.76
C ASN A 307 -16.17 10.99 -3.09
N PRO A 308 -16.19 10.71 -1.77
CA PRO A 308 -15.06 10.14 -1.06
C PRO A 308 -14.55 8.80 -1.61
N TRP A 309 -15.39 8.09 -2.36
CA TRP A 309 -15.05 6.81 -2.99
C TRP A 309 -14.45 6.96 -4.40
N GLU A 310 -14.51 8.16 -4.99
CA GLU A 310 -14.04 8.44 -6.36
C GLU A 310 -13.03 9.59 -6.36
N ILE A 311 -11.95 9.47 -5.60
CA ILE A 311 -10.92 10.50 -5.48
C ILE A 311 -10.06 10.55 -6.73
N GLY A 312 -9.72 11.76 -7.16
CA GLY A 312 -8.87 12.03 -8.32
C GLY A 312 -9.61 12.02 -9.66
N ARG A 313 -9.13 12.84 -10.57
CA ARG A 313 -9.58 12.83 -11.97
C ARG A 313 -9.13 11.56 -12.68
N VAL A 314 -9.80 11.17 -13.75
CA VAL A 314 -9.40 10.06 -14.62
C VAL A 314 -9.02 10.62 -16.00
N ASP A 315 -7.87 10.23 -16.54
CA ASP A 315 -7.55 10.38 -17.96
C ASP A 315 -7.78 9.04 -18.64
N ALA A 316 -8.93 8.88 -19.30
CA ALA A 316 -9.31 7.63 -19.94
C ALA A 316 -8.36 7.21 -21.06
N ASP A 317 -7.77 8.18 -21.78
CA ASP A 317 -6.81 7.90 -22.86
C ASP A 317 -5.50 7.31 -22.32
N TYR A 318 -5.14 7.65 -21.09
CA TYR A 318 -3.99 7.07 -20.38
C TYR A 318 -4.33 5.75 -19.71
N ALA A 319 -5.45 5.70 -18.99
CA ALA A 319 -5.78 4.57 -18.12
C ALA A 319 -6.37 3.36 -18.86
N ALA A 320 -7.20 3.56 -19.92
CA ALA A 320 -7.85 2.44 -20.59
C ALA A 320 -6.87 1.48 -21.29
N PRO A 321 -5.81 1.94 -21.99
CA PRO A 321 -4.79 1.04 -22.52
C PRO A 321 -4.03 0.27 -21.43
N LEU A 322 -3.77 0.88 -20.29
CA LEU A 322 -3.12 0.20 -19.18
C LEU A 322 -3.96 -0.97 -18.65
N LEU A 323 -5.27 -0.73 -18.46
CA LEU A 323 -6.21 -1.75 -17.99
C LEU A 323 -6.34 -2.92 -18.96
N ARG A 324 -6.37 -2.63 -20.27
CA ARG A 324 -6.60 -3.62 -21.32
C ARG A 324 -5.33 -4.39 -21.69
N ASP A 325 -4.22 -3.68 -21.89
CA ASP A 325 -3.06 -4.24 -22.58
C ASP A 325 -1.85 -4.49 -21.66
N THR A 326 -1.82 -3.86 -20.48
CA THR A 326 -0.63 -3.84 -19.63
C THR A 326 -0.82 -4.54 -18.29
N PHE A 327 -1.97 -4.34 -17.66
CA PHE A 327 -2.23 -4.86 -16.33
C PHE A 327 -2.48 -6.36 -16.31
N ARG A 328 -2.24 -6.97 -15.16
CA ARG A 328 -2.35 -8.39 -14.91
C ARG A 328 -3.31 -8.65 -13.77
N TYR A 329 -4.03 -9.75 -13.83
CA TYR A 329 -5.14 -10.02 -12.92
C TYR A 329 -5.00 -11.37 -12.21
N GLY A 330 -3.77 -11.72 -11.78
CA GLY A 330 -3.51 -12.84 -10.90
C GLY A 330 -3.75 -14.22 -11.50
N ASN A 331 -3.83 -14.33 -12.84
CA ASN A 331 -4.22 -15.53 -13.55
C ASN A 331 -5.66 -16.00 -13.23
N LEU A 332 -6.55 -15.05 -12.93
CA LEU A 332 -7.93 -15.35 -12.51
C LEU A 332 -8.83 -15.86 -13.65
N SER A 333 -8.38 -15.82 -14.90
CA SER A 333 -9.00 -16.52 -16.03
C SER A 333 -8.84 -18.04 -15.97
N ASP A 334 -7.87 -18.55 -15.21
CA ASP A 334 -7.69 -20.00 -14.99
C ASP A 334 -8.69 -20.52 -13.92
N PRO A 335 -9.64 -21.40 -14.28
CA PRO A 335 -10.67 -21.88 -13.35
C PRO A 335 -10.12 -22.75 -12.20
N ARG A 336 -8.85 -23.15 -12.25
CA ARG A 336 -8.17 -23.89 -11.17
C ARG A 336 -7.73 -22.97 -10.04
N VAL A 337 -7.59 -21.67 -10.30
CA VAL A 337 -7.19 -20.70 -9.27
C VAL A 337 -8.35 -20.50 -8.31
N TYR A 338 -8.08 -20.73 -7.03
CA TYR A 338 -9.01 -20.41 -5.96
C TYR A 338 -8.83 -18.97 -5.49
N ALA A 339 -9.88 -18.17 -5.53
CA ALA A 339 -9.90 -16.81 -5.04
C ALA A 339 -10.32 -16.79 -3.57
N ASP A 340 -9.33 -16.75 -2.67
CA ASP A 340 -9.59 -16.58 -1.25
C ASP A 340 -10.04 -15.13 -0.91
N TYR A 341 -10.35 -14.89 0.36
CA TYR A 341 -10.81 -13.58 0.84
C TYR A 341 -9.85 -12.44 0.48
N PHE A 342 -8.53 -12.66 0.53
CA PHE A 342 -7.55 -11.63 0.17
C PHE A 342 -7.67 -11.24 -1.32
N ILE A 343 -7.79 -12.22 -2.20
CA ILE A 343 -7.99 -11.98 -3.64
C ILE A 343 -9.33 -11.30 -3.88
N GLN A 344 -10.40 -11.78 -3.25
CA GLN A 344 -11.73 -11.18 -3.38
C GLN A 344 -11.76 -9.74 -2.89
N TYR A 345 -11.12 -9.45 -1.76
CA TYR A 345 -11.02 -8.10 -1.21
C TYR A 345 -10.29 -7.16 -2.17
N ASN A 346 -9.11 -7.55 -2.67
CA ASN A 346 -8.34 -6.73 -3.60
C ASN A 346 -9.03 -6.55 -4.96
N LEU A 347 -9.82 -7.52 -5.40
CA LEU A 347 -10.61 -7.40 -6.62
C LEU A 347 -11.88 -6.56 -6.43
N SER A 348 -12.59 -6.75 -5.31
CA SER A 348 -13.90 -6.14 -5.10
C SER A 348 -13.84 -4.77 -4.45
N ALA A 349 -12.92 -4.55 -3.49
CA ALA A 349 -12.96 -3.36 -2.65
C ALA A 349 -12.01 -2.25 -3.09
N SER A 350 -10.86 -2.54 -3.69
CA SER A 350 -9.88 -1.49 -3.82
C SER A 350 -9.19 -1.30 -5.18
N HIS A 351 -9.16 -2.25 -6.08
CA HIS A 351 -8.28 -2.05 -7.24
C HIS A 351 -8.91 -2.36 -8.60
N ALA A 352 -9.10 -3.63 -8.95
CA ALA A 352 -9.49 -3.94 -10.33
C ALA A 352 -10.91 -3.46 -10.68
N ARG A 353 -11.92 -3.77 -9.87
CA ARG A 353 -13.30 -3.33 -10.15
C ARG A 353 -13.44 -1.81 -10.15
N ASP A 354 -12.84 -1.13 -9.15
CA ASP A 354 -12.89 0.32 -9.08
C ASP A 354 -12.19 0.93 -10.30
N SER A 355 -11.04 0.39 -10.68
CA SER A 355 -10.28 0.84 -11.85
C SER A 355 -11.09 0.76 -13.14
N PHE A 356 -11.66 -0.39 -13.44
CA PHE A 356 -12.48 -0.57 -14.64
C PHE A 356 -13.75 0.28 -14.61
N ALA A 357 -14.46 0.31 -13.46
CA ALA A 357 -15.68 1.08 -13.31
C ALA A 357 -15.43 2.60 -13.49
N ARG A 358 -14.36 3.14 -12.92
CA ARG A 358 -14.02 4.57 -13.01
C ARG A 358 -13.61 4.97 -14.41
N VAL A 359 -12.80 4.15 -15.08
CA VAL A 359 -12.39 4.44 -16.48
C VAL A 359 -13.57 4.30 -17.43
N ALA A 360 -14.40 3.27 -17.27
CA ALA A 360 -15.63 3.12 -18.09
C ALA A 360 -16.60 4.29 -17.88
N LYS A 361 -16.77 4.75 -16.64
CA LYS A 361 -17.59 5.94 -16.32
C LYS A 361 -17.06 7.20 -17.00
N GLU A 362 -15.74 7.37 -17.03
CA GLU A 362 -15.13 8.52 -17.73
C GLU A 362 -15.28 8.42 -19.25
N LEU A 363 -15.12 7.23 -19.83
CA LEU A 363 -15.41 7.01 -21.25
C LEU A 363 -16.87 7.35 -21.60
N LEU A 364 -17.82 6.97 -20.75
CA LEU A 364 -19.24 7.33 -20.93
C LEU A 364 -19.45 8.86 -20.87
N ARG A 365 -18.77 9.57 -19.97
CA ARG A 365 -18.81 11.04 -19.90
C ARG A 365 -18.27 11.71 -21.17
N GLN A 366 -17.33 11.05 -21.85
CA GLN A 366 -16.76 11.48 -23.12
C GLN A 366 -17.59 11.02 -24.35
N ASN A 367 -18.78 10.43 -24.14
CA ASN A 367 -19.62 9.83 -25.19
C ASN A 367 -18.96 8.65 -25.94
N ARG A 368 -18.07 7.92 -25.31
CA ARG A 368 -17.33 6.76 -25.84
C ARG A 368 -17.95 5.45 -25.28
N ALA A 369 -19.25 5.28 -25.44
CA ALA A 369 -20.00 4.19 -24.82
C ALA A 369 -19.54 2.80 -25.29
N GLN A 370 -19.20 2.65 -26.60
CA GLN A 370 -18.73 1.38 -27.14
C GLN A 370 -17.42 0.92 -26.47
N GLU A 371 -16.48 1.83 -26.30
CA GLU A 371 -15.20 1.54 -25.65
C GLU A 371 -15.38 1.20 -24.14
N ALA A 372 -16.36 1.83 -23.49
CA ALA A 372 -16.68 1.51 -22.11
C ALA A 372 -17.23 0.08 -21.96
N VAL A 373 -18.07 -0.36 -22.90
CA VAL A 373 -18.62 -1.73 -22.92
C VAL A 373 -17.49 -2.74 -23.16
N GLU A 374 -16.66 -2.51 -24.18
CA GLU A 374 -15.53 -3.40 -24.49
C GLU A 374 -14.58 -3.54 -23.30
N LEU A 375 -14.26 -2.43 -22.61
CA LEU A 375 -13.41 -2.45 -21.42
C LEU A 375 -14.01 -3.30 -20.29
N LEU A 376 -15.31 -3.22 -20.07
CA LEU A 376 -15.99 -4.00 -19.04
C LEU A 376 -16.13 -5.48 -19.42
N ASP A 377 -16.33 -5.80 -20.70
CA ASP A 377 -16.37 -7.17 -21.20
C ASP A 377 -15.00 -7.86 -21.07
N ASP A 378 -13.91 -7.14 -21.33
CA ASP A 378 -12.53 -7.62 -21.10
C ASP A 378 -12.34 -7.98 -19.61
N PHE A 379 -12.75 -7.08 -18.70
CA PHE A 379 -12.67 -7.34 -17.26
C PHE A 379 -13.45 -8.59 -16.82
N LEU A 380 -14.70 -8.73 -17.29
CA LEU A 380 -15.51 -9.90 -16.97
C LEU A 380 -14.93 -11.22 -17.51
N THR A 381 -14.18 -11.14 -18.61
CA THR A 381 -13.48 -12.28 -19.19
C THR A 381 -12.31 -12.73 -18.32
N GLU A 382 -11.60 -11.81 -17.69
CA GLU A 382 -10.48 -12.08 -16.77
C GLU A 382 -10.91 -12.63 -15.40
N LEU A 383 -12.19 -12.43 -15.00
CA LEU A 383 -12.71 -12.85 -13.69
C LEU A 383 -13.47 -14.19 -13.77
N ARG A 384 -12.78 -15.27 -14.13
CA ARG A 384 -13.39 -16.60 -14.22
C ARG A 384 -12.97 -17.57 -13.12
N ALA A 385 -12.08 -17.14 -12.22
CA ALA A 385 -11.60 -17.99 -11.15
C ALA A 385 -12.73 -18.44 -10.22
N ARG A 386 -12.57 -19.65 -9.69
CA ARG A 386 -13.47 -20.21 -8.69
C ARG A 386 -13.48 -19.31 -7.43
N GLY A 387 -14.67 -18.95 -6.98
CA GLY A 387 -14.86 -18.16 -5.76
C GLY A 387 -14.86 -16.64 -5.97
N VAL A 388 -14.62 -16.14 -7.18
CA VAL A 388 -14.79 -14.70 -7.47
C VAL A 388 -16.27 -14.42 -7.68
N PRO A 389 -16.91 -13.59 -6.86
CA PRO A 389 -18.29 -13.18 -7.11
C PRO A 389 -18.29 -12.20 -8.31
N VAL A 390 -19.08 -12.52 -9.32
CA VAL A 390 -19.27 -11.70 -10.55
C VAL A 390 -20.27 -10.59 -10.28
#